data_c7625d275137b4912bc11c949fa850d7
#
_entry.id   c7625d275137b4912bc11c949fa850d7
#
_cell.length_a   1.000
_cell.length_b   1.000
_cell.length_c   1.000
_cell.angle_alpha   90.00
_cell.angle_beta   90.00
_cell.angle_gamma   90.00
#
_symmetry.space_group_name_H-M   'P 1'
#
loop_
_entity.id
_entity.type
_entity.pdbx_description
1 polymer ?
#
loop_
_entity_poly.entity_id
_entity_poly.type
_entity_poly.pdbx_seq_one_letter_code
_entity_poly.pdbx_strand_id
1 'polypeptide(L)'
;MRTESDFLGSVKLPDDCLYGINTARAVSNFSISGKAVHKELIYELIMLKRSAAVANRDAGLLDDNIAQYIVSACDKLSFKIDMSLFPTDTLQGGAGTSINMNVNEVVCNTALLIAGRRCGDYDFIDPLDHVNLNQSTNDIFPTAVRIASIKLIRKLSDGCAQLQTALQAKEQELAHIKKIGRTELMNATEITLGEQFGSYAQCIARDRWRIYKAEERLRFINIGGAAVGKAANNKYVFRMTELIRKESGIGLARAEYPMDITQNCDVFAEVSGLLKSLAVDLIKIANDLRLMNAEFIGEVKLSPMQKGSTAMPGKVNPVIPEAVIQAAVKAISNDTAVTYASSMGNFELNAFMPLIADSFIDSLKILTGAVLTFTEKCVKILTADKNACGYHLEHSRAYAMKYVPVLGYEAVEKLLVECENSKERFIALAEGNAQAINGKGE
;
A
#
# COMPACT_ATOMS: atom_id res chain seq x y z
N MET A 1 -36.20 -22.14 -5.77
CA MET A 1 -34.89 -22.54 -6.40
C MET A 1 -35.04 -22.40 -7.90
N ARG A 2 -34.19 -21.56 -8.53
CA ARG A 2 -34.05 -21.51 -9.98
C ARG A 2 -32.95 -22.44 -10.46
N THR A 3 -33.06 -22.92 -11.68
CA THR A 3 -32.03 -23.76 -12.32
C THR A 3 -31.41 -22.95 -13.45
N GLU A 4 -30.09 -22.79 -13.41
CA GLU A 4 -29.30 -22.21 -14.51
C GLU A 4 -28.47 -23.33 -15.13
N SER A 5 -28.25 -23.24 -16.46
CA SER A 5 -27.53 -24.24 -17.25
C SER A 5 -26.51 -23.62 -18.17
N ASP A 6 -25.37 -24.27 -18.31
CA ASP A 6 -24.33 -23.99 -19.28
C ASP A 6 -23.88 -25.29 -19.97
N PHE A 7 -22.86 -25.24 -20.81
CA PHE A 7 -22.34 -26.42 -21.52
C PHE A 7 -21.78 -27.52 -20.58
N LEU A 8 -21.48 -27.19 -19.30
CA LEU A 8 -21.01 -28.14 -18.28
C LEU A 8 -22.14 -28.77 -17.49
N GLY A 9 -23.40 -28.36 -17.72
CA GLY A 9 -24.59 -28.88 -17.04
C GLY A 9 -25.33 -27.85 -16.20
N SER A 10 -26.18 -28.29 -15.30
CA SER A 10 -27.09 -27.41 -14.55
C SER A 10 -26.73 -27.27 -13.09
N VAL A 11 -26.98 -26.08 -12.53
CA VAL A 11 -26.81 -25.76 -11.10
C VAL A 11 -28.11 -25.16 -10.57
N LYS A 12 -28.50 -25.56 -9.33
CA LYS A 12 -29.65 -24.99 -8.63
C LYS A 12 -29.21 -23.87 -7.72
N LEU A 13 -29.83 -22.71 -7.84
CA LEU A 13 -29.58 -21.49 -7.06
C LEU A 13 -30.85 -21.05 -6.32
N PRO A 14 -30.76 -20.37 -5.18
CA PRO A 14 -31.91 -19.69 -4.57
C PRO A 14 -32.54 -18.69 -5.58
N ASP A 15 -33.86 -18.53 -5.53
CA ASP A 15 -34.56 -17.62 -6.46
C ASP A 15 -34.13 -16.14 -6.31
N ASP A 16 -33.76 -15.75 -5.11
CA ASP A 16 -33.32 -14.40 -4.72
C ASP A 16 -31.80 -14.18 -4.83
N CYS A 17 -31.03 -15.22 -5.15
CA CYS A 17 -29.57 -15.12 -5.31
C CYS A 17 -29.22 -14.22 -6.50
N LEU A 18 -28.42 -13.19 -6.27
CA LEU A 18 -28.03 -12.23 -7.31
C LEU A 18 -26.87 -12.72 -8.19
N TYR A 19 -26.04 -13.65 -7.72
CA TYR A 19 -25.06 -14.27 -8.60
C TYR A 19 -25.66 -15.47 -9.35
N GLY A 20 -24.99 -15.91 -10.40
CA GLY A 20 -25.44 -16.98 -11.29
C GLY A 20 -24.54 -18.21 -11.28
N ILE A 21 -24.67 -19.03 -12.34
CA ILE A 21 -24.00 -20.32 -12.47
C ILE A 21 -22.48 -20.21 -12.51
N ASN A 22 -21.91 -19.16 -13.12
CA ASN A 22 -20.46 -18.98 -13.21
C ASN A 22 -19.85 -18.76 -11.82
N THR A 23 -20.48 -17.91 -11.01
CA THR A 23 -20.06 -17.67 -9.62
C THR A 23 -20.22 -18.91 -8.77
N ALA A 24 -21.35 -19.64 -8.89
CA ALA A 24 -21.56 -20.87 -8.14
C ALA A 24 -20.48 -21.92 -8.42
N ARG A 25 -20.09 -22.09 -9.69
CA ARG A 25 -18.97 -22.96 -10.07
C ARG A 25 -17.64 -22.47 -9.51
N ALA A 26 -17.36 -21.17 -9.59
CA ALA A 26 -16.12 -20.57 -9.08
C ALA A 26 -15.99 -20.80 -7.57
N VAL A 27 -17.05 -20.60 -6.79
CA VAL A 27 -17.07 -20.86 -5.34
C VAL A 27 -16.82 -22.34 -5.04
N SER A 28 -17.39 -23.24 -5.85
CA SER A 28 -17.13 -24.68 -5.71
C SER A 28 -15.72 -25.08 -6.07
N ASN A 29 -15.12 -24.45 -7.10
CA ASN A 29 -13.79 -24.80 -7.61
C ASN A 29 -12.66 -24.21 -6.78
N PHE A 30 -12.83 -23.01 -6.25
CA PHE A 30 -11.77 -22.23 -5.62
C PHE A 30 -12.10 -21.92 -4.16
N SER A 31 -11.98 -22.91 -3.29
CA SER A 31 -12.05 -22.76 -1.84
C SER A 31 -10.63 -22.91 -1.27
N ILE A 32 -9.75 -21.90 -1.52
CA ILE A 32 -8.31 -21.99 -1.28
C ILE A 32 -7.90 -21.13 -0.09
N SER A 33 -8.14 -19.82 -0.14
CA SER A 33 -7.68 -18.88 0.88
C SER A 33 -8.77 -18.54 1.93
N GLY A 34 -10.01 -18.70 1.59
CA GLY A 34 -11.16 -18.24 2.38
C GLY A 34 -11.25 -16.70 2.46
N LYS A 35 -10.47 -15.98 1.66
CA LYS A 35 -10.49 -14.51 1.60
C LYS A 35 -11.39 -14.05 0.45
N ALA A 36 -12.29 -13.13 0.76
CA ALA A 36 -13.06 -12.44 -0.27
C ALA A 36 -12.17 -11.45 -1.05
N VAL A 37 -12.55 -11.17 -2.28
CA VAL A 37 -11.94 -10.16 -3.12
C VAL A 37 -12.04 -8.77 -2.47
N HIS A 38 -11.04 -7.91 -2.68
CA HIS A 38 -11.04 -6.56 -2.12
C HIS A 38 -12.24 -5.73 -2.59
N LYS A 39 -12.93 -5.10 -1.64
CA LYS A 39 -14.10 -4.26 -1.91
C LYS A 39 -13.80 -3.14 -2.92
N GLU A 40 -12.61 -2.57 -2.85
CA GLU A 40 -12.15 -1.53 -3.73
C GLU A 40 -12.09 -2.00 -5.20
N LEU A 41 -11.68 -3.25 -5.42
CA LEU A 41 -11.65 -3.86 -6.76
C LEU A 41 -13.07 -4.13 -7.27
N ILE A 42 -13.96 -4.67 -6.44
CA ILE A 42 -15.37 -4.89 -6.79
C ILE A 42 -16.04 -3.57 -7.17
N TYR A 43 -15.80 -2.50 -6.40
CA TYR A 43 -16.32 -1.18 -6.73
C TYR A 43 -15.90 -0.71 -8.13
N GLU A 44 -14.63 -0.82 -8.47
CA GLU A 44 -14.14 -0.37 -9.78
C GLU A 44 -14.67 -1.25 -10.92
N LEU A 45 -14.84 -2.55 -10.70
CA LEU A 45 -15.46 -3.43 -11.69
C LEU A 45 -16.92 -3.01 -11.96
N ILE A 46 -17.72 -2.73 -10.92
CA ILE A 46 -19.10 -2.24 -11.07
C ILE A 46 -19.11 -0.92 -11.84
N MET A 47 -18.22 0.02 -11.53
CA MET A 47 -18.13 1.31 -12.23
C MET A 47 -17.71 1.15 -13.68
N LEU A 48 -16.84 0.19 -13.99
CA LEU A 48 -16.49 -0.16 -15.38
C LEU A 48 -17.68 -0.74 -16.15
N LYS A 49 -18.51 -1.60 -15.51
CA LYS A 49 -19.75 -2.11 -16.15
C LYS A 49 -20.74 -0.99 -16.44
N ARG A 50 -20.87 -0.05 -15.50
CA ARG A 50 -21.66 1.18 -15.71
C ARG A 50 -21.20 1.96 -16.92
N SER A 51 -19.92 2.26 -16.99
CA SER A 51 -19.31 3.01 -18.11
C SER A 51 -19.45 2.26 -19.44
N ALA A 52 -19.29 0.92 -19.42
CA ALA A 52 -19.45 0.07 -20.59
C ALA A 52 -20.88 0.06 -21.14
N ALA A 53 -21.90 0.00 -20.27
CA ALA A 53 -23.30 0.07 -20.69
C ALA A 53 -23.60 1.40 -21.39
N VAL A 54 -23.14 2.53 -20.83
CA VAL A 54 -23.27 3.86 -21.47
C VAL A 54 -22.51 3.91 -22.79
N ALA A 55 -21.28 3.42 -22.83
CA ALA A 55 -20.46 3.44 -24.06
C ALA A 55 -21.05 2.59 -25.19
N ASN A 56 -21.59 1.40 -24.86
CA ASN A 56 -22.27 0.53 -25.83
C ASN A 56 -23.57 1.16 -26.36
N ARG A 57 -24.36 1.78 -25.49
CA ARG A 57 -25.55 2.53 -25.88
C ARG A 57 -25.18 3.67 -26.84
N ASP A 58 -24.23 4.51 -26.45
CA ASP A 58 -23.79 5.68 -27.24
C ASP A 58 -23.16 5.26 -28.59
N ALA A 59 -22.64 4.05 -28.68
CA ALA A 59 -22.16 3.45 -29.93
C ALA A 59 -23.27 2.81 -30.79
N GLY A 60 -24.51 2.73 -30.26
CA GLY A 60 -25.65 2.08 -30.95
C GLY A 60 -25.60 0.54 -30.90
N LEU A 61 -24.90 -0.05 -29.91
CA LEU A 61 -24.66 -1.49 -29.79
C LEU A 61 -25.52 -2.14 -28.68
N LEU A 62 -26.12 -1.34 -27.83
CA LEU A 62 -26.97 -1.77 -26.73
C LEU A 62 -28.27 -0.95 -26.72
N ASP A 63 -29.40 -1.60 -26.48
CA ASP A 63 -30.69 -0.94 -26.37
C ASP A 63 -30.72 0.07 -25.20
N ASP A 64 -31.36 1.22 -25.39
CA ASP A 64 -31.42 2.32 -24.43
C ASP A 64 -32.00 1.89 -23.06
N ASN A 65 -33.08 1.08 -23.06
CA ASN A 65 -33.74 0.63 -21.83
C ASN A 65 -32.85 -0.37 -21.10
N ILE A 66 -32.23 -1.32 -21.83
CA ILE A 66 -31.30 -2.31 -21.25
C ILE A 66 -30.11 -1.57 -20.62
N ALA A 67 -29.51 -0.63 -21.33
CA ALA A 67 -28.42 0.19 -20.80
C ALA A 67 -28.83 0.94 -19.53
N GLN A 68 -30.04 1.52 -19.51
CA GLN A 68 -30.53 2.26 -18.34
C GLN A 68 -30.75 1.35 -17.14
N TYR A 69 -31.26 0.11 -17.32
CA TYR A 69 -31.40 -0.86 -16.23
C TYR A 69 -30.03 -1.27 -15.67
N ILE A 70 -29.04 -1.51 -16.53
CA ILE A 70 -27.66 -1.85 -16.12
C ILE A 70 -27.04 -0.67 -15.35
N VAL A 71 -27.15 0.57 -15.84
CA VAL A 71 -26.65 1.77 -15.15
C VAL A 71 -27.29 1.91 -13.76
N SER A 72 -28.62 1.79 -13.68
CA SER A 72 -29.36 1.89 -12.42
C SER A 72 -28.94 0.78 -11.42
N ALA A 73 -28.67 -0.43 -11.91
CA ALA A 73 -28.15 -1.53 -11.11
C ALA A 73 -26.77 -1.23 -10.55
N CYS A 74 -25.86 -0.74 -11.40
CA CYS A 74 -24.51 -0.35 -10.99
C CYS A 74 -24.54 0.79 -9.94
N ASP A 75 -25.38 1.81 -10.14
CA ASP A 75 -25.55 2.92 -9.19
C ASP A 75 -26.06 2.42 -7.83
N LYS A 76 -27.05 1.52 -7.81
CA LYS A 76 -27.57 0.90 -6.59
C LYS A 76 -26.52 0.07 -5.86
N LEU A 77 -25.78 -0.77 -6.58
CA LEU A 77 -24.75 -1.64 -6.00
C LEU A 77 -23.54 -0.84 -5.47
N SER A 78 -23.12 0.20 -6.17
CA SER A 78 -21.97 1.03 -5.77
C SER A 78 -22.26 1.91 -4.55
N PHE A 79 -23.49 2.32 -4.31
CA PHE A 79 -23.88 3.14 -3.15
C PHE A 79 -23.56 2.43 -1.82
N LYS A 80 -23.86 1.12 -1.73
CA LYS A 80 -23.51 0.28 -0.57
C LYS A 80 -23.22 -1.15 -1.04
N ILE A 81 -21.92 -1.44 -1.22
CA ILE A 81 -21.51 -2.78 -1.63
C ILE A 81 -21.70 -3.76 -0.48
N ASP A 82 -22.53 -4.77 -0.73
CA ASP A 82 -22.67 -5.95 0.11
C ASP A 82 -21.70 -7.03 -0.40
N MET A 83 -20.64 -7.30 0.35
CA MET A 83 -19.61 -8.26 -0.04
C MET A 83 -20.11 -9.72 -0.03
N SER A 84 -21.24 -10.02 0.59
CA SER A 84 -21.85 -11.35 0.53
C SER A 84 -22.31 -11.74 -0.88
N LEU A 85 -22.53 -10.76 -1.75
CA LEU A 85 -22.87 -10.96 -3.16
C LEU A 85 -21.65 -11.34 -4.04
N PHE A 86 -20.44 -11.19 -3.49
CA PHE A 86 -19.18 -11.41 -4.19
C PHE A 86 -18.33 -12.47 -3.46
N PRO A 87 -18.80 -13.74 -3.42
CA PRO A 87 -18.22 -14.79 -2.58
C PRO A 87 -17.00 -15.49 -3.19
N THR A 88 -16.52 -15.07 -4.36
CA THR A 88 -15.38 -15.71 -5.02
C THR A 88 -14.10 -15.53 -4.21
N ASP A 89 -13.32 -16.62 -4.08
CA ASP A 89 -12.01 -16.57 -3.42
C ASP A 89 -11.04 -15.66 -4.20
N THR A 90 -10.19 -14.93 -3.48
CA THR A 90 -9.18 -14.06 -4.11
C THR A 90 -8.11 -14.86 -4.86
N LEU A 91 -7.82 -16.11 -4.46
CA LEU A 91 -6.94 -17.03 -5.16
C LEU A 91 -7.75 -17.93 -6.10
N GLN A 92 -7.64 -17.68 -7.39
CA GLN A 92 -8.40 -18.39 -8.43
C GLN A 92 -7.63 -18.45 -9.74
N GLY A 93 -7.90 -19.45 -10.55
CA GLY A 93 -7.43 -19.54 -11.93
C GLY A 93 -8.26 -18.69 -12.89
N GLY A 94 -7.80 -18.53 -14.13
CA GLY A 94 -8.56 -17.88 -15.20
C GLY A 94 -8.40 -16.36 -15.26
N ALA A 95 -7.29 -15.81 -14.80
CA ALA A 95 -6.92 -14.40 -14.95
C ALA A 95 -7.94 -13.39 -14.36
N GLY A 96 -8.81 -13.82 -13.43
CA GLY A 96 -9.86 -13.00 -12.84
C GLY A 96 -11.25 -13.17 -13.50
N THR A 97 -11.42 -14.13 -14.40
CA THR A 97 -12.71 -14.35 -15.08
C THR A 97 -13.84 -14.64 -14.10
N SER A 98 -13.59 -15.42 -13.04
CA SER A 98 -14.63 -15.70 -12.04
C SER A 98 -15.08 -14.44 -11.29
N ILE A 99 -14.17 -13.52 -10.98
CA ILE A 99 -14.50 -12.23 -10.35
C ILE A 99 -15.31 -11.36 -11.33
N ASN A 100 -14.85 -11.26 -12.59
CA ASN A 100 -15.54 -10.48 -13.62
C ASN A 100 -16.96 -11.02 -13.86
N MET A 101 -17.13 -12.35 -13.98
CA MET A 101 -18.44 -12.98 -14.16
C MET A 101 -19.32 -12.81 -12.94
N ASN A 102 -18.79 -12.90 -11.73
CA ASN A 102 -19.56 -12.62 -10.53
C ASN A 102 -20.15 -11.20 -10.55
N VAL A 103 -19.36 -10.20 -10.93
CA VAL A 103 -19.86 -8.82 -11.08
C VAL A 103 -20.91 -8.75 -12.20
N ASN A 104 -20.67 -9.38 -13.36
CA ASN A 104 -21.64 -9.41 -14.47
C ASN A 104 -22.99 -9.98 -14.04
N GLU A 105 -22.97 -11.12 -13.34
CA GLU A 105 -24.18 -11.82 -12.88
C GLU A 105 -24.94 -11.00 -11.84
N VAL A 106 -24.24 -10.42 -10.85
CA VAL A 106 -24.85 -9.58 -9.81
C VAL A 106 -25.45 -8.30 -10.40
N VAL A 107 -24.76 -7.64 -11.33
CA VAL A 107 -25.27 -6.45 -12.03
C VAL A 107 -26.48 -6.83 -12.89
N CYS A 108 -26.39 -7.92 -13.65
CA CYS A 108 -27.48 -8.42 -14.49
C CYS A 108 -28.76 -8.72 -13.69
N ASN A 109 -28.64 -9.54 -12.65
CA ASN A 109 -29.81 -9.89 -11.83
C ASN A 109 -30.39 -8.69 -11.07
N THR A 110 -29.54 -7.74 -10.65
CA THR A 110 -30.00 -6.47 -10.07
C THR A 110 -30.76 -5.62 -11.11
N ALA A 111 -30.30 -5.58 -12.34
CA ALA A 111 -30.95 -4.88 -13.44
C ALA A 111 -32.31 -5.53 -13.79
N LEU A 112 -32.37 -6.87 -13.82
CA LEU A 112 -33.61 -7.62 -14.00
C LEU A 112 -34.66 -7.29 -12.92
N LEU A 113 -34.25 -7.26 -11.65
CA LEU A 113 -35.15 -6.88 -10.53
C LEU A 113 -35.65 -5.43 -10.68
N ILE A 114 -34.79 -4.49 -11.12
CA ILE A 114 -35.19 -3.09 -11.38
C ILE A 114 -36.20 -3.03 -12.54
N ALA A 115 -36.05 -3.88 -13.55
CA ALA A 115 -36.99 -3.99 -14.68
C ALA A 115 -38.30 -4.74 -14.33
N GLY A 116 -38.51 -5.13 -13.05
CA GLY A 116 -39.67 -5.89 -12.62
C GLY A 116 -39.66 -7.38 -13.05
N ARG A 117 -38.48 -7.89 -13.38
CA ARG A 117 -38.24 -9.28 -13.79
C ARG A 117 -37.69 -10.09 -12.61
N ARG A 118 -37.69 -11.43 -12.74
CA ARG A 118 -37.03 -12.33 -11.78
C ARG A 118 -35.54 -12.51 -12.10
N CYS A 119 -34.74 -12.87 -11.12
CA CYS A 119 -33.37 -13.30 -11.34
C CYS A 119 -33.30 -14.50 -12.28
N GLY A 120 -32.33 -14.50 -13.22
CA GLY A 120 -32.15 -15.55 -14.20
C GLY A 120 -33.01 -15.39 -15.47
N ASP A 121 -33.76 -14.31 -15.63
CA ASP A 121 -34.51 -13.99 -16.88
C ASP A 121 -33.55 -13.45 -17.96
N TYR A 122 -32.57 -14.29 -18.33
CA TYR A 122 -31.44 -13.89 -19.20
C TYR A 122 -31.85 -13.68 -20.66
N ASP A 123 -33.05 -14.13 -21.06
CA ASP A 123 -33.63 -13.77 -22.35
C ASP A 123 -33.92 -12.25 -22.47
N PHE A 124 -34.09 -11.56 -21.34
CA PHE A 124 -34.32 -10.12 -21.32
C PHE A 124 -33.05 -9.31 -21.07
N ILE A 125 -32.26 -9.63 -20.04
CA ILE A 125 -30.91 -9.06 -19.80
C ILE A 125 -29.96 -10.20 -19.47
N ASP A 126 -28.92 -10.36 -20.29
CA ASP A 126 -27.91 -11.41 -20.17
C ASP A 126 -26.59 -10.87 -19.61
N PRO A 127 -25.90 -11.60 -18.71
CA PRO A 127 -24.64 -11.16 -18.13
C PRO A 127 -23.47 -11.10 -19.12
N LEU A 128 -23.49 -11.88 -20.22
CA LEU A 128 -22.45 -11.90 -21.24
C LEU A 128 -22.80 -10.98 -22.41
N ASP A 129 -24.00 -11.15 -22.97
CA ASP A 129 -24.38 -10.45 -24.20
C ASP A 129 -24.73 -8.97 -23.99
N HIS A 130 -25.13 -8.58 -22.76
CA HIS A 130 -25.49 -7.22 -22.44
C HIS A 130 -24.52 -6.57 -21.44
N VAL A 131 -24.31 -7.15 -20.23
CA VAL A 131 -23.48 -6.53 -19.20
C VAL A 131 -22.00 -6.56 -19.57
N ASN A 132 -21.52 -7.63 -20.22
CA ASN A 132 -20.13 -7.80 -20.65
C ASN A 132 -19.90 -7.44 -22.14
N LEU A 133 -20.87 -6.86 -22.83
CA LEU A 133 -20.80 -6.54 -24.25
C LEU A 133 -19.54 -5.71 -24.59
N ASN A 134 -18.78 -6.13 -25.62
CA ASN A 134 -17.51 -5.53 -26.05
C ASN A 134 -16.38 -5.51 -25.01
N GLN A 135 -16.45 -6.36 -24.00
CA GLN A 135 -15.45 -6.48 -22.93
C GLN A 135 -14.83 -7.87 -22.91
N SER A 136 -13.62 -7.93 -22.40
CA SER A 136 -12.97 -9.17 -21.95
C SER A 136 -12.53 -9.01 -20.51
N THR A 137 -12.47 -10.10 -19.75
CA THR A 137 -11.79 -10.08 -18.45
C THR A 137 -10.37 -9.52 -18.59
N ASN A 138 -9.71 -9.83 -19.71
CA ASN A 138 -8.30 -9.47 -19.94
C ASN A 138 -8.06 -7.95 -20.13
N ASP A 139 -9.10 -7.17 -20.40
CA ASP A 139 -9.00 -5.71 -20.42
C ASP A 139 -9.71 -5.03 -19.24
N ILE A 140 -10.85 -5.53 -18.78
CA ILE A 140 -11.62 -4.96 -17.69
C ILE A 140 -10.95 -5.18 -16.33
N PHE A 141 -10.51 -6.41 -16.04
CA PHE A 141 -9.96 -6.73 -14.73
C PHE A 141 -8.65 -5.97 -14.42
N PRO A 142 -7.62 -5.99 -15.28
CA PRO A 142 -6.41 -5.21 -15.03
C PRO A 142 -6.66 -3.70 -14.99
N THR A 143 -7.64 -3.18 -15.75
CA THR A 143 -8.04 -1.77 -15.67
C THR A 143 -8.65 -1.45 -14.31
N ALA A 144 -9.53 -2.30 -13.77
CA ALA A 144 -10.09 -2.13 -12.43
C ALA A 144 -9.00 -2.14 -11.35
N VAL A 145 -8.04 -3.08 -11.44
CA VAL A 145 -6.89 -3.15 -10.52
C VAL A 145 -6.08 -1.86 -10.56
N ARG A 146 -5.79 -1.31 -11.74
CA ARG A 146 -5.04 -0.05 -11.89
C ARG A 146 -5.78 1.13 -11.26
N ILE A 147 -7.08 1.28 -11.52
CA ILE A 147 -7.89 2.38 -10.97
C ILE A 147 -7.99 2.28 -9.44
N ALA A 148 -8.31 1.10 -8.91
CA ALA A 148 -8.35 0.86 -7.46
C ALA A 148 -7.00 1.19 -6.80
N SER A 149 -5.91 0.74 -7.41
CA SER A 149 -4.56 0.97 -6.92
C SER A 149 -4.18 2.46 -6.93
N ILE A 150 -4.49 3.21 -7.99
CA ILE A 150 -4.23 4.66 -8.05
C ILE A 150 -4.97 5.39 -6.92
N LYS A 151 -6.25 5.06 -6.68
CA LYS A 151 -7.02 5.66 -5.59
C LYS A 151 -6.42 5.35 -4.21
N LEU A 152 -5.90 4.14 -4.01
CA LEU A 152 -5.22 3.74 -2.78
C LEU A 152 -3.83 4.37 -2.65
N ILE A 153 -3.06 4.50 -3.74
CA ILE A 153 -1.78 5.21 -3.79
C ILE A 153 -1.95 6.67 -3.34
N ARG A 154 -3.00 7.35 -3.79
CA ARG A 154 -3.30 8.73 -3.35
C ARG A 154 -3.52 8.79 -1.84
N LYS A 155 -4.30 7.87 -1.27
CA LYS A 155 -4.52 7.76 0.18
C LYS A 155 -3.22 7.50 0.95
N LEU A 156 -2.37 6.61 0.44
CA LEU A 156 -1.08 6.31 1.05
C LEU A 156 -0.14 7.53 0.99
N SER A 157 -0.09 8.23 -0.14
CA SER A 157 0.69 9.47 -0.29
C SER A 157 0.26 10.55 0.70
N ASP A 158 -1.05 10.71 0.91
CA ASP A 158 -1.60 11.64 1.90
C ASP A 158 -1.23 11.20 3.34
N GLY A 159 -1.26 9.90 3.62
CA GLY A 159 -0.79 9.36 4.90
C GLY A 159 0.70 9.64 5.13
N CYS A 160 1.55 9.41 4.12
CA CYS A 160 2.98 9.73 4.19
C CYS A 160 3.22 11.24 4.41
N ALA A 161 2.40 12.11 3.81
CA ALA A 161 2.48 13.54 4.05
C ALA A 161 2.21 13.89 5.52
N GLN A 162 1.21 13.24 6.14
CA GLN A 162 0.88 13.43 7.55
C GLN A 162 2.02 12.94 8.46
N LEU A 163 2.61 11.77 8.17
CA LEU A 163 3.75 11.24 8.91
C LEU A 163 4.97 12.16 8.79
N GLN A 164 5.29 12.61 7.58
CA GLN A 164 6.37 13.58 7.34
C GLN A 164 6.18 14.85 8.18
N THR A 165 4.98 15.43 8.16
CA THR A 165 4.66 16.64 8.95
C THR A 165 4.82 16.40 10.46
N ALA A 166 4.37 15.25 10.96
CA ALA A 166 4.52 14.91 12.38
C ALA A 166 5.99 14.73 12.79
N LEU A 167 6.81 14.12 11.93
CA LEU A 167 8.25 13.97 12.17
C LEU A 167 8.98 15.33 12.14
N GLN A 168 8.61 16.23 11.22
CA GLN A 168 9.15 17.59 11.17
C GLN A 168 8.73 18.42 12.41
N ALA A 169 7.52 18.25 12.91
CA ALA A 169 7.11 18.88 14.15
C ALA A 169 7.97 18.40 15.35
N LYS A 170 8.28 17.10 15.39
CA LYS A 170 9.21 16.55 16.42
C LYS A 170 10.66 17.00 16.21
N GLU A 171 11.12 17.15 14.99
CA GLU A 171 12.42 17.75 14.67
C GLU A 171 12.57 19.12 15.34
N GLN A 172 11.57 19.98 15.19
CA GLN A 172 11.58 21.33 15.78
C GLN A 172 11.42 21.29 17.31
N GLU A 173 10.45 20.50 17.83
CA GLU A 173 10.18 20.36 19.26
C GLU A 173 11.42 19.88 20.01
N LEU A 174 12.19 18.96 19.45
CA LEU A 174 13.29 18.26 20.09
C LEU A 174 14.69 18.79 19.68
N ALA A 175 14.75 19.87 18.89
CA ALA A 175 15.99 20.43 18.33
C ALA A 175 17.03 20.80 19.39
N HIS A 176 16.60 21.16 20.60
CA HIS A 176 17.47 21.58 21.70
C HIS A 176 17.94 20.44 22.60
N ILE A 177 17.48 19.20 22.38
CA ILE A 177 17.84 18.06 23.22
C ILE A 177 19.06 17.35 22.65
N LYS A 178 20.20 17.55 23.29
CA LYS A 178 21.44 16.87 22.95
C LYS A 178 21.41 15.42 23.43
N LYS A 179 21.94 14.51 22.60
CA LYS A 179 22.08 13.08 22.91
C LYS A 179 23.33 12.51 22.24
N ILE A 180 23.69 11.29 22.62
CA ILE A 180 24.72 10.54 21.92
C ILE A 180 24.15 9.90 20.65
N GLY A 181 24.76 10.15 19.50
CA GLY A 181 24.54 9.39 18.28
C GLY A 181 25.17 8.00 18.39
N ARG A 182 24.54 7.00 17.76
CA ARG A 182 25.04 5.62 17.79
C ARG A 182 25.17 5.08 16.37
N THR A 183 26.30 4.45 16.11
CA THR A 183 26.56 3.65 14.89
C THR A 183 26.86 2.22 15.32
N GLU A 184 26.29 1.23 14.66
CA GLU A 184 26.43 -0.20 15.04
C GLU A 184 26.04 -0.46 16.52
N LEU A 185 25.08 0.31 17.04
CA LEU A 185 24.65 0.33 18.44
C LEU A 185 25.70 0.83 19.44
N MET A 186 26.88 1.26 18.98
CA MET A 186 27.95 1.83 19.81
C MET A 186 27.87 3.37 19.79
N ASN A 187 28.28 4.00 20.92
CA ASN A 187 28.35 5.43 21.06
C ASN A 187 29.32 6.05 20.02
N ALA A 188 28.88 7.08 19.31
CA ALA A 188 29.66 7.79 18.32
C ALA A 188 29.89 9.26 18.73
N THR A 189 29.12 10.18 18.19
CA THR A 189 29.30 11.63 18.42
C THR A 189 28.02 12.27 18.94
N GLU A 190 28.15 13.51 19.47
CA GLU A 190 27.02 14.33 19.90
C GLU A 190 26.14 14.68 18.70
N ILE A 191 24.86 14.51 18.85
CA ILE A 191 23.79 15.00 17.95
C ILE A 191 22.65 15.56 18.77
N THR A 192 21.66 16.17 18.14
CA THR A 192 20.40 16.47 18.78
C THR A 192 19.34 15.40 18.46
N LEU A 193 18.37 15.24 19.35
CA LEU A 193 17.23 14.36 19.08
C LEU A 193 16.41 14.91 17.90
N GLY A 194 16.32 16.24 17.76
CA GLY A 194 15.70 16.89 16.60
C GLY A 194 16.35 16.49 15.27
N GLU A 195 17.69 16.51 15.16
CA GLU A 195 18.40 16.04 13.95
C GLU A 195 18.06 14.58 13.60
N GLN A 196 17.88 13.72 14.59
CA GLN A 196 17.47 12.35 14.36
C GLN A 196 16.05 12.27 13.79
N PHE A 197 15.08 13.02 14.32
CA PHE A 197 13.72 13.09 13.77
C PHE A 197 13.68 13.76 12.39
N GLY A 198 14.52 14.77 12.15
CA GLY A 198 14.71 15.37 10.83
C GLY A 198 15.17 14.35 9.79
N SER A 199 16.10 13.46 10.15
CA SER A 199 16.55 12.38 9.26
C SER A 199 15.42 11.42 8.90
N TYR A 200 14.52 11.09 9.84
CA TYR A 200 13.32 10.29 9.57
C TYR A 200 12.34 11.03 8.65
N ALA A 201 12.13 12.32 8.87
CA ALA A 201 11.29 13.14 8.01
C ALA A 201 11.79 13.15 6.57
N GLN A 202 13.11 13.21 6.35
CA GLN A 202 13.73 13.20 5.02
C GLN A 202 13.55 11.86 4.29
N CYS A 203 13.64 10.72 4.96
CA CYS A 203 13.38 9.44 4.28
C CYS A 203 11.91 9.29 3.89
N ILE A 204 10.98 9.65 4.77
CA ILE A 204 9.54 9.63 4.46
C ILE A 204 9.18 10.64 3.34
N ALA A 205 9.85 11.79 3.26
CA ALA A 205 9.70 12.73 2.16
C ALA A 205 10.09 12.11 0.81
N ARG A 206 11.19 11.33 0.75
CA ARG A 206 11.59 10.60 -0.46
C ARG A 206 10.57 9.53 -0.85
N ASP A 207 10.04 8.78 0.13
CA ASP A 207 9.03 7.75 -0.13
C ASP A 207 7.71 8.35 -0.59
N ARG A 208 7.26 9.43 0.04
CA ARG A 208 6.09 10.19 -0.41
C ARG A 208 6.22 10.60 -1.88
N TRP A 209 7.38 11.12 -2.29
CA TRP A 209 7.63 11.51 -3.67
C TRP A 209 7.59 10.30 -4.62
N ARG A 210 8.22 9.19 -4.26
CA ARG A 210 8.19 7.92 -5.04
C ARG A 210 6.76 7.43 -5.24
N ILE A 211 5.98 7.37 -4.15
CA ILE A 211 4.59 6.91 -4.16
C ILE A 211 3.71 7.85 -4.99
N TYR A 212 3.86 9.16 -4.83
CA TYR A 212 3.13 10.14 -5.65
C TYR A 212 3.40 9.93 -7.15
N LYS A 213 4.63 9.67 -7.54
CA LYS A 213 5.03 9.39 -8.93
C LYS A 213 4.61 8.00 -9.43
N ALA A 214 4.35 7.06 -8.56
CA ALA A 214 3.92 5.71 -8.91
C ALA A 214 2.57 5.68 -9.63
N GLU A 215 1.69 6.67 -9.38
CA GLU A 215 0.41 6.79 -10.10
C GLU A 215 0.61 6.86 -11.62
N GLU A 216 1.62 7.58 -12.09
CA GLU A 216 1.88 7.75 -13.53
C GLU A 216 2.14 6.41 -14.23
N ARG A 217 2.75 5.43 -13.54
CA ARG A 217 3.04 4.10 -14.05
C ARG A 217 1.77 3.28 -14.33
N LEU A 218 0.73 3.50 -13.54
CA LEU A 218 -0.53 2.75 -13.61
C LEU A 218 -1.59 3.37 -14.51
N ARG A 219 -1.36 4.57 -15.08
CA ARG A 219 -2.36 5.29 -15.87
C ARG A 219 -2.64 4.70 -17.25
N PHE A 220 -1.77 3.83 -17.78
CA PHE A 220 -1.98 3.18 -19.04
C PHE A 220 -2.90 1.97 -18.89
N ILE A 221 -3.98 1.92 -19.69
CA ILE A 221 -5.00 0.88 -19.66
C ILE A 221 -5.14 0.21 -21.04
N ASN A 222 -5.60 -1.05 -21.04
CA ASN A 222 -5.80 -1.82 -22.27
C ASN A 222 -7.27 -1.94 -22.70
N ILE A 223 -8.13 -1.05 -22.21
CA ILE A 223 -9.57 -1.04 -22.55
C ILE A 223 -9.81 -1.11 -24.05
N GLY A 224 -10.72 -2.00 -24.43
CA GLY A 224 -11.04 -2.32 -25.81
C GLY A 224 -10.01 -3.22 -26.50
N GLY A 225 -9.04 -3.75 -25.72
CA GLY A 225 -8.08 -4.74 -26.22
C GLY A 225 -8.67 -6.14 -26.36
N ALA A 226 -9.88 -6.37 -25.89
CA ALA A 226 -10.52 -7.67 -25.87
C ALA A 226 -9.60 -8.77 -25.27
N ALA A 227 -9.62 -9.97 -25.83
CA ALA A 227 -8.89 -11.11 -25.24
C ALA A 227 -7.37 -11.00 -25.32
N VAL A 228 -6.83 -10.41 -26.40
CA VAL A 228 -5.38 -10.42 -26.72
C VAL A 228 -4.81 -9.04 -27.04
N GLY A 229 -5.48 -7.97 -26.70
CA GLY A 229 -5.01 -6.61 -27.00
C GLY A 229 -5.37 -6.09 -28.40
N LYS A 230 -6.26 -6.76 -29.13
CA LYS A 230 -6.77 -6.28 -30.43
C LYS A 230 -8.07 -5.50 -30.26
N ALA A 231 -8.16 -4.35 -30.93
CA ALA A 231 -9.27 -3.44 -30.78
C ALA A 231 -10.64 -4.09 -31.08
N ALA A 232 -11.58 -3.87 -30.17
CA ALA A 232 -13.01 -4.03 -30.40
C ALA A 232 -13.56 -2.84 -31.25
N ASN A 233 -14.86 -2.58 -31.17
CA ASN A 233 -15.47 -1.45 -31.86
C ASN A 233 -14.85 -0.10 -31.41
N ASN A 234 -14.30 0.67 -32.37
CA ASN A 234 -13.61 1.93 -32.09
C ASN A 234 -14.51 2.98 -31.41
N LYS A 235 -15.79 3.07 -31.78
CA LYS A 235 -16.73 4.02 -31.15
C LYS A 235 -16.91 3.71 -29.67
N TYR A 236 -17.09 2.41 -29.35
CA TYR A 236 -17.14 1.94 -27.97
C TYR A 236 -15.85 2.29 -27.20
N VAL A 237 -14.69 1.95 -27.77
CA VAL A 237 -13.39 2.15 -27.10
C VAL A 237 -13.12 3.60 -26.75
N PHE A 238 -13.35 4.54 -27.68
CA PHE A 238 -13.16 5.97 -27.42
C PHE A 238 -14.12 6.47 -26.34
N ARG A 239 -15.41 6.12 -26.46
CA ARG A 239 -16.42 6.55 -25.50
C ARG A 239 -16.19 5.95 -24.10
N MET A 240 -15.84 4.67 -24.03
CA MET A 240 -15.49 3.99 -22.78
C MET A 240 -14.30 4.66 -22.08
N THR A 241 -13.23 4.95 -22.82
CA THR A 241 -12.04 5.62 -22.28
C THR A 241 -12.38 7.01 -21.71
N GLU A 242 -13.19 7.78 -22.43
CA GLU A 242 -13.66 9.10 -21.98
C GLU A 242 -14.46 9.00 -20.66
N LEU A 243 -15.42 8.08 -20.60
CA LEU A 243 -16.26 7.86 -19.43
C LEU A 243 -15.45 7.45 -18.21
N ILE A 244 -14.54 6.48 -18.35
CA ILE A 244 -13.69 6.02 -17.24
C ILE A 244 -12.83 7.18 -16.69
N ARG A 245 -12.23 7.99 -17.56
CA ARG A 245 -11.47 9.18 -17.16
C ARG A 245 -12.31 10.16 -16.37
N LYS A 246 -13.52 10.44 -16.84
CA LYS A 246 -14.45 11.35 -16.18
C LYS A 246 -14.90 10.82 -14.81
N GLU A 247 -15.30 9.57 -14.75
CA GLU A 247 -15.85 8.96 -13.52
C GLU A 247 -14.78 8.67 -12.46
N SER A 248 -13.59 8.25 -12.88
CA SER A 248 -12.48 8.00 -11.94
C SER A 248 -11.78 9.26 -11.45
N GLY A 249 -11.84 10.36 -12.21
CA GLY A 249 -11.05 11.57 -11.95
C GLY A 249 -9.55 11.35 -12.14
N ILE A 250 -9.16 10.33 -12.92
CA ILE A 250 -7.77 9.96 -13.17
C ILE A 250 -7.45 10.21 -14.65
N GLY A 251 -6.28 10.79 -14.93
CA GLY A 251 -5.78 11.00 -16.29
C GLY A 251 -5.32 9.69 -16.96
N LEU A 252 -6.25 8.73 -17.08
CA LEU A 252 -5.99 7.44 -17.74
C LEU A 252 -5.74 7.63 -19.23
N ALA A 253 -4.88 6.82 -19.81
CA ALA A 253 -4.62 6.78 -21.24
C ALA A 253 -4.67 5.33 -21.74
N ARG A 254 -5.24 5.13 -22.92
CA ARG A 254 -5.14 3.83 -23.58
C ARG A 254 -3.70 3.60 -24.03
N ALA A 255 -3.16 2.41 -23.75
CA ALA A 255 -1.82 2.04 -24.21
C ALA A 255 -1.76 2.06 -25.76
N GLU A 256 -0.63 2.47 -26.29
CA GLU A 256 -0.35 2.42 -27.73
C GLU A 256 -0.42 0.98 -28.24
N TYR A 257 0.15 0.06 -27.48
CA TYR A 257 0.10 -1.38 -27.71
C TYR A 257 -0.66 -2.10 -26.60
N PRO A 258 -2.01 -2.20 -26.68
CA PRO A 258 -2.78 -2.88 -25.61
C PRO A 258 -2.37 -4.34 -25.40
N MET A 259 -1.85 -5.02 -26.42
CA MET A 259 -1.34 -6.39 -26.31
C MET A 259 -0.16 -6.47 -25.35
N ASP A 260 0.71 -5.47 -25.30
CA ASP A 260 1.84 -5.40 -24.37
C ASP A 260 1.36 -5.47 -22.93
N ILE A 261 0.52 -4.52 -22.51
CA ILE A 261 0.06 -4.44 -21.12
C ILE A 261 -1.06 -5.44 -20.76
N THR A 262 -1.48 -6.29 -21.70
CA THR A 262 -2.35 -7.44 -21.43
C THR A 262 -1.53 -8.64 -20.96
N GLN A 263 -0.31 -8.81 -21.47
CA GLN A 263 0.58 -9.93 -21.12
C GLN A 263 1.64 -9.55 -20.09
N ASN A 264 2.14 -8.31 -20.11
CA ASN A 264 3.21 -7.85 -19.23
C ASN A 264 2.66 -7.14 -17.99
N CYS A 265 3.11 -7.56 -16.80
CA CYS A 265 2.69 -7.05 -15.50
C CYS A 265 3.84 -6.41 -14.71
N ASP A 266 4.95 -6.08 -15.37
CA ASP A 266 6.17 -5.49 -14.81
C ASP A 266 5.90 -4.19 -14.04
N VAL A 267 4.93 -3.38 -14.50
CA VAL A 267 4.51 -2.15 -13.82
C VAL A 267 4.02 -2.39 -12.38
N PHE A 268 3.38 -3.52 -12.12
CA PHE A 268 2.96 -3.87 -10.75
C PHE A 268 4.16 -4.25 -9.89
N ALA A 269 5.15 -4.95 -10.45
CA ALA A 269 6.40 -5.26 -9.77
C ALA A 269 7.21 -3.98 -9.49
N GLU A 270 7.31 -3.04 -10.45
CA GLU A 270 7.95 -1.74 -10.25
C GLU A 270 7.32 -0.98 -9.06
N VAL A 271 6.01 -0.79 -9.07
CA VAL A 271 5.33 -0.02 -8.04
C VAL A 271 5.35 -0.74 -6.69
N SER A 272 5.23 -2.07 -6.68
CA SER A 272 5.39 -2.89 -5.46
C SER A 272 6.77 -2.71 -4.84
N GLY A 273 7.83 -2.62 -5.65
CA GLY A 273 9.19 -2.30 -5.19
C GLY A 273 9.30 -0.92 -4.52
N LEU A 274 8.52 0.08 -4.99
CA LEU A 274 8.44 1.39 -4.32
C LEU A 274 7.71 1.30 -2.97
N LEU A 275 6.66 0.50 -2.87
CA LEU A 275 5.97 0.22 -1.60
C LEU A 275 6.89 -0.50 -0.61
N LYS A 276 7.71 -1.45 -1.09
CA LYS A 276 8.75 -2.12 -0.30
C LYS A 276 9.76 -1.12 0.25
N SER A 277 10.17 -0.09 -0.50
CA SER A 277 11.08 0.95 -0.01
C SER A 277 10.49 1.68 1.21
N LEU A 278 9.24 2.09 1.14
CA LEU A 278 8.54 2.68 2.30
C LEU A 278 8.49 1.69 3.49
N ALA A 279 8.21 0.42 3.23
CA ALA A 279 8.15 -0.60 4.27
C ALA A 279 9.51 -0.75 5.00
N VAL A 280 10.63 -0.71 4.28
CA VAL A 280 11.99 -0.75 4.85
C VAL A 280 12.24 0.47 5.76
N ASP A 281 11.88 1.67 5.32
CA ASP A 281 12.08 2.89 6.11
C ASP A 281 11.17 2.90 7.36
N LEU A 282 9.93 2.41 7.26
CA LEU A 282 9.04 2.25 8.42
C LEU A 282 9.59 1.27 9.46
N ILE A 283 10.15 0.13 9.02
CA ILE A 283 10.81 -0.83 9.92
C ILE A 283 11.97 -0.18 10.66
N LYS A 284 12.81 0.57 9.95
CA LYS A 284 13.97 1.25 10.55
C LYS A 284 13.55 2.28 11.60
N ILE A 285 12.62 3.16 11.27
CA ILE A 285 12.13 4.20 12.19
C ILE A 285 11.46 3.56 13.42
N ALA A 286 10.59 2.57 13.19
CA ALA A 286 9.88 1.89 14.27
C ALA A 286 10.83 1.13 15.22
N ASN A 287 11.87 0.48 14.69
CA ASN A 287 12.89 -0.17 15.51
C ASN A 287 13.71 0.83 16.31
N ASP A 288 14.11 1.96 15.74
CA ASP A 288 14.83 3.00 16.47
C ASP A 288 13.99 3.54 17.64
N LEU A 289 12.69 3.81 17.41
CA LEU A 289 11.80 4.27 18.47
C LEU A 289 11.61 3.22 19.58
N ARG A 290 11.55 1.92 19.21
CA ARG A 290 11.53 0.83 20.21
C ARG A 290 12.80 0.79 21.05
N LEU A 291 13.97 0.92 20.42
CA LEU A 291 15.26 0.94 21.10
C LEU A 291 15.40 2.16 22.00
N MET A 292 15.06 3.36 21.52
CA MET A 292 15.11 4.57 22.33
C MET A 292 14.11 4.56 23.51
N ASN A 293 12.99 3.83 23.39
CA ASN A 293 12.01 3.65 24.47
C ASN A 293 12.38 2.50 25.43
N ALA A 294 13.35 1.65 25.10
CA ALA A 294 13.73 0.53 25.96
C ALA A 294 14.26 1.04 27.32
N GLU A 295 13.96 0.32 28.40
CA GLU A 295 14.29 0.72 29.79
C GLU A 295 15.78 1.04 30.01
N PHE A 296 16.66 0.35 29.26
CA PHE A 296 18.11 0.55 29.32
C PHE A 296 18.64 1.74 28.51
N ILE A 297 17.79 2.35 27.65
CA ILE A 297 18.11 3.59 26.91
C ILE A 297 17.25 4.74 27.42
N GLY A 298 15.93 4.63 27.31
CA GLY A 298 14.95 5.56 27.87
C GLY A 298 14.97 6.99 27.33
N GLU A 299 15.62 7.24 26.18
CA GLU A 299 15.76 8.58 25.58
C GLU A 299 14.43 9.14 25.06
N VAL A 300 13.52 8.25 24.66
CA VAL A 300 12.17 8.56 24.19
C VAL A 300 11.17 7.76 25.02
N LYS A 301 10.02 8.35 25.32
CA LYS A 301 8.90 7.69 26.00
C LYS A 301 7.72 7.60 25.04
N LEU A 302 7.33 6.37 24.72
CA LEU A 302 6.12 6.08 23.97
C LEU A 302 4.92 6.03 24.90
N SER A 303 3.80 6.63 24.49
CA SER A 303 2.58 6.63 25.29
C SER A 303 2.00 5.22 25.46
N PRO A 304 1.53 4.85 26.66
CA PRO A 304 0.83 3.60 26.90
C PRO A 304 -0.43 3.48 26.05
N MET A 305 -0.52 2.46 25.18
CA MET A 305 -1.69 2.21 24.34
C MET A 305 -2.60 1.12 24.87
N GLN A 306 -2.02 0.17 25.62
CA GLN A 306 -2.74 -0.95 26.22
C GLN A 306 -1.91 -1.58 27.35
N LYS A 307 -2.53 -2.42 28.18
CA LYS A 307 -1.80 -3.23 29.15
C LYS A 307 -0.83 -4.17 28.42
N GLY A 308 0.43 -4.18 28.86
CA GLY A 308 1.51 -4.89 28.16
C GLY A 308 1.75 -6.32 28.62
N SER A 309 1.14 -6.73 29.75
CA SER A 309 1.34 -8.06 30.32
C SER A 309 0.13 -8.56 31.07
N THR A 310 -0.12 -9.87 30.99
CA THR A 310 -1.11 -10.58 31.79
C THR A 310 -0.56 -11.06 33.13
N ALA A 311 0.78 -11.10 33.29
CA ALA A 311 1.47 -11.60 34.48
C ALA A 311 2.23 -10.52 35.25
N MET A 312 2.63 -9.42 34.60
CA MET A 312 3.43 -8.34 35.19
C MET A 312 2.60 -7.05 35.28
N PRO A 313 2.06 -6.68 36.47
CA PRO A 313 1.31 -5.44 36.60
C PRO A 313 2.17 -4.21 36.25
N GLY A 314 1.60 -3.24 35.54
CA GLY A 314 2.28 -2.01 35.20
C GLY A 314 3.21 -2.08 33.99
N LYS A 315 3.48 -3.25 33.42
CA LYS A 315 4.30 -3.38 32.20
C LYS A 315 3.57 -2.80 30.98
N VAL A 316 4.27 -1.92 30.25
CA VAL A 316 3.82 -1.32 28.98
C VAL A 316 4.80 -1.69 27.87
N ASN A 317 4.30 -2.17 26.76
CA ASN A 317 5.12 -2.53 25.60
C ASN A 317 4.93 -1.50 24.44
N PRO A 318 5.93 -1.33 23.56
CA PRO A 318 5.88 -0.42 22.42
C PRO A 318 5.05 -1.02 21.26
N VAL A 319 3.77 -1.34 21.50
CA VAL A 319 2.92 -2.15 20.61
C VAL A 319 2.63 -1.50 19.25
N ILE A 320 2.64 -0.16 19.17
CA ILE A 320 2.40 0.54 17.88
C ILE A 320 3.58 0.36 16.93
N PRO A 321 4.84 0.65 17.30
CA PRO A 321 5.99 0.30 16.45
C PRO A 321 6.05 -1.18 16.07
N GLU A 322 5.70 -2.09 16.98
CA GLU A 322 5.65 -3.53 16.69
C GLU A 322 4.62 -3.88 15.60
N ALA A 323 3.42 -3.30 15.68
CA ALA A 323 2.38 -3.48 14.68
C ALA A 323 2.81 -2.90 13.31
N VAL A 324 3.47 -1.74 13.29
CA VAL A 324 4.00 -1.11 12.08
C VAL A 324 5.06 -1.99 11.42
N ILE A 325 5.97 -2.58 12.19
CA ILE A 325 6.98 -3.51 11.68
C ILE A 325 6.30 -4.73 11.05
N GLN A 326 5.32 -5.34 11.71
CA GLN A 326 4.59 -6.49 11.16
C GLN A 326 3.87 -6.15 9.86
N ALA A 327 3.23 -5.00 9.79
CA ALA A 327 2.58 -4.51 8.58
C ALA A 327 3.58 -4.31 7.44
N ALA A 328 4.74 -3.72 7.72
CA ALA A 328 5.80 -3.51 6.76
C ALA A 328 6.41 -4.83 6.26
N VAL A 329 6.66 -5.79 7.15
CA VAL A 329 7.13 -7.15 6.78
C VAL A 329 6.09 -7.85 5.90
N LYS A 330 4.79 -7.72 6.20
CA LYS A 330 3.72 -8.28 5.36
C LYS A 330 3.72 -7.67 3.96
N ALA A 331 3.91 -6.35 3.84
CA ALA A 331 4.00 -5.69 2.53
C ALA A 331 5.24 -6.15 1.73
N ILE A 332 6.38 -6.38 2.38
CA ILE A 332 7.58 -6.97 1.74
C ILE A 332 7.30 -8.39 1.25
N SER A 333 6.58 -9.19 2.04
CA SER A 333 6.17 -10.54 1.63
C SER A 333 5.24 -10.51 0.40
N ASN A 334 4.29 -9.58 0.37
CA ASN A 334 3.40 -9.38 -0.78
C ASN A 334 4.16 -8.95 -2.04
N ASP A 335 5.21 -8.12 -1.92
CA ASP A 335 6.08 -7.72 -3.03
C ASP A 335 6.72 -8.94 -3.71
N THR A 336 7.14 -9.94 -2.93
CA THR A 336 7.65 -11.21 -3.46
C THR A 336 6.57 -11.93 -4.29
N ALA A 337 5.33 -11.99 -3.79
CA ALA A 337 4.22 -12.60 -4.52
C ALA A 337 3.91 -11.83 -5.83
N VAL A 338 3.88 -10.50 -5.78
CA VAL A 338 3.69 -9.66 -6.98
C VAL A 338 4.80 -9.90 -8.01
N THR A 339 6.06 -9.94 -7.57
CA THR A 339 7.22 -10.16 -8.45
C THR A 339 7.13 -11.51 -9.18
N TYR A 340 6.90 -12.60 -8.46
CA TYR A 340 6.77 -13.93 -9.07
C TYR A 340 5.54 -14.00 -9.99
N ALA A 341 4.38 -13.55 -9.53
CA ALA A 341 3.15 -13.59 -10.33
C ALA A 341 3.28 -12.74 -11.61
N SER A 342 3.96 -11.58 -11.54
CA SER A 342 4.22 -10.75 -12.72
C SER A 342 5.13 -11.44 -13.74
N SER A 343 6.06 -12.28 -13.32
CA SER A 343 6.98 -13.01 -14.20
C SER A 343 6.39 -14.27 -14.84
N MET A 344 5.17 -14.68 -14.44
CA MET A 344 4.56 -15.95 -14.87
C MET A 344 3.61 -15.81 -16.07
N GLY A 345 3.60 -14.68 -16.78
CA GLY A 345 2.86 -14.51 -18.03
C GLY A 345 3.37 -15.48 -19.10
N ASN A 346 2.42 -15.99 -19.92
CA ASN A 346 2.73 -16.85 -21.04
C ASN A 346 1.97 -16.36 -22.29
N PHE A 347 2.68 -16.21 -23.38
CA PHE A 347 2.11 -15.69 -24.64
C PHE A 347 1.38 -14.35 -24.41
N GLU A 348 0.14 -14.23 -24.77
CA GLU A 348 -0.62 -12.97 -24.82
C GLU A 348 -1.35 -12.62 -23.52
N LEU A 349 -1.11 -13.36 -22.40
CA LEU A 349 -1.83 -13.14 -21.14
C LEU A 349 -0.98 -13.49 -19.91
N ASN A 350 -1.19 -12.77 -18.81
CA ASN A 350 -0.77 -13.21 -17.48
C ASN A 350 -1.97 -13.75 -16.69
N ALA A 351 -2.04 -15.07 -16.50
CA ALA A 351 -3.13 -15.73 -15.79
C ALA A 351 -3.11 -15.48 -14.25
N PHE A 352 -2.04 -14.93 -13.70
CA PHE A 352 -1.83 -14.72 -12.26
C PHE A 352 -2.26 -13.34 -11.78
N MET A 353 -2.98 -12.57 -12.59
CA MET A 353 -3.54 -11.27 -12.22
C MET A 353 -4.34 -11.27 -10.89
N PRO A 354 -5.12 -12.30 -10.51
CA PRO A 354 -5.77 -12.34 -9.20
C PRO A 354 -4.80 -12.27 -8.03
N LEU A 355 -3.68 -13.01 -8.07
CA LEU A 355 -2.64 -12.97 -7.03
C LEU A 355 -1.93 -11.61 -6.99
N ILE A 356 -1.66 -11.01 -8.17
CA ILE A 356 -1.10 -9.65 -8.26
C ILE A 356 -2.07 -8.66 -7.60
N ALA A 357 -3.34 -8.71 -7.95
CA ALA A 357 -4.36 -7.80 -7.44
C ALA A 357 -4.52 -7.90 -5.92
N ASP A 358 -4.64 -9.13 -5.38
CA ASP A 358 -4.77 -9.34 -3.93
C ASP A 358 -3.54 -8.79 -3.18
N SER A 359 -2.34 -9.22 -3.55
CA SER A 359 -1.10 -8.86 -2.85
C SER A 359 -0.80 -7.36 -2.95
N PHE A 360 -1.03 -6.76 -4.12
CA PHE A 360 -0.75 -5.35 -4.37
C PHE A 360 -1.72 -4.42 -3.63
N ILE A 361 -3.03 -4.69 -3.71
CA ILE A 361 -4.06 -3.92 -3.00
C ILE A 361 -3.92 -4.09 -1.49
N ASP A 362 -3.63 -5.32 -1.01
CA ASP A 362 -3.37 -5.59 0.41
C ASP A 362 -2.20 -4.76 0.93
N SER A 363 -1.09 -4.69 0.19
CA SER A 363 0.08 -3.87 0.55
C SER A 363 -0.26 -2.39 0.68
N LEU A 364 -1.01 -1.83 -0.26
CA LEU A 364 -1.45 -0.43 -0.22
C LEU A 364 -2.32 -0.14 1.00
N LYS A 365 -3.25 -1.04 1.34
CA LYS A 365 -4.15 -0.90 2.49
C LYS A 365 -3.40 -1.04 3.81
N ILE A 366 -2.55 -2.04 3.93
CA ILE A 366 -1.75 -2.31 5.14
C ILE A 366 -0.81 -1.15 5.43
N LEU A 367 -0.05 -0.69 4.42
CA LEU A 367 0.88 0.43 4.59
C LEU A 367 0.15 1.73 4.91
N THR A 368 -1.00 2.00 4.30
CA THR A 368 -1.82 3.17 4.65
C THR A 368 -2.25 3.12 6.12
N GLY A 369 -2.77 1.99 6.58
CA GLY A 369 -3.15 1.79 7.98
C GLY A 369 -1.96 1.93 8.94
N ALA A 370 -0.81 1.35 8.57
CA ALA A 370 0.41 1.43 9.38
C ALA A 370 0.91 2.87 9.52
N VAL A 371 1.02 3.62 8.41
CA VAL A 371 1.48 5.01 8.40
C VAL A 371 0.57 5.91 9.25
N LEU A 372 -0.75 5.81 9.07
CA LEU A 372 -1.71 6.60 9.85
C LEU A 372 -1.67 6.26 11.33
N THR A 373 -1.64 4.96 11.67
CA THR A 373 -1.54 4.50 13.06
C THR A 373 -0.23 4.95 13.71
N PHE A 374 0.88 4.85 12.99
CA PHE A 374 2.19 5.28 13.46
C PHE A 374 2.23 6.79 13.73
N THR A 375 1.66 7.57 12.82
CA THR A 375 1.54 9.03 12.96
C THR A 375 0.77 9.42 14.21
N GLU A 376 -0.47 8.92 14.35
CA GLU A 376 -1.40 9.38 15.37
C GLU A 376 -1.10 8.78 16.76
N LYS A 377 -0.73 7.49 16.80
CA LYS A 377 -0.61 6.75 18.07
C LYS A 377 0.83 6.53 18.53
N CYS A 378 1.82 7.07 17.80
CA CYS A 378 3.22 6.98 18.20
C CYS A 378 3.91 8.33 18.02
N VAL A 379 4.16 8.79 16.79
CA VAL A 379 5.02 9.95 16.51
C VAL A 379 4.49 11.24 17.13
N LYS A 380 3.21 11.56 16.97
CA LYS A 380 2.62 12.81 17.48
C LYS A 380 2.68 12.94 19.00
N ILE A 381 2.56 11.82 19.70
CA ILE A 381 2.34 11.80 21.16
C ILE A 381 3.53 11.34 21.99
N LEU A 382 4.63 10.90 21.34
CA LEU A 382 5.85 10.56 22.07
C LEU A 382 6.47 11.79 22.72
N THR A 383 7.21 11.56 23.80
CA THR A 383 7.98 12.58 24.52
C THR A 383 9.44 12.15 24.66
N ALA A 384 10.32 13.11 24.91
CA ALA A 384 11.73 12.84 25.16
C ALA A 384 12.04 12.89 26.67
N ASP A 385 12.99 12.06 27.12
CA ASP A 385 13.60 12.16 28.43
C ASP A 385 14.96 12.84 28.32
N LYS A 386 15.00 14.15 28.63
CA LYS A 386 16.22 14.96 28.57
C LYS A 386 17.30 14.42 29.51
N ASN A 387 16.92 13.89 30.67
CA ASN A 387 17.88 13.37 31.67
C ASN A 387 18.56 12.09 31.13
N ALA A 388 17.80 11.18 30.56
CA ALA A 388 18.37 10.00 29.93
C ALA A 388 19.27 10.35 28.74
N CYS A 389 18.86 11.27 27.86
CA CYS A 389 19.70 11.78 26.75
C CYS A 389 21.00 12.37 27.27
N GLY A 390 20.95 13.25 28.30
CA GLY A 390 22.10 13.87 28.92
C GLY A 390 23.03 12.86 29.61
N TYR A 391 22.46 11.92 30.37
CA TYR A 391 23.20 10.86 31.03
C TYR A 391 24.03 10.02 30.04
N HIS A 392 23.44 9.55 28.97
CA HIS A 392 24.16 8.75 27.97
C HIS A 392 25.22 9.55 27.22
N LEU A 393 24.97 10.84 26.95
CA LEU A 393 25.97 11.70 26.35
C LEU A 393 27.16 11.94 27.29
N GLU A 394 26.90 12.26 28.53
CA GLU A 394 27.94 12.52 29.53
C GLU A 394 28.83 11.31 29.85
N HIS A 395 28.23 10.12 29.87
CA HIS A 395 28.96 8.86 30.13
C HIS A 395 29.52 8.21 28.85
N SER A 396 29.46 8.91 27.73
CA SER A 396 30.09 8.48 26.46
C SER A 396 31.50 9.08 26.31
N ARG A 397 32.26 8.55 25.37
CA ARG A 397 33.57 9.14 25.00
C ARG A 397 33.45 10.27 23.96
N ALA A 398 32.23 10.74 23.64
CA ALA A 398 32.02 11.81 22.65
C ALA A 398 32.76 13.12 23.00
N TYR A 399 33.02 13.36 24.28
CA TYR A 399 33.82 14.52 24.73
C TYR A 399 35.21 14.58 24.10
N ALA A 400 35.81 13.43 23.78
CA ALA A 400 37.13 13.38 23.18
C ALA A 400 37.15 13.82 21.72
N MET A 401 36.03 13.67 20.99
CA MET A 401 35.95 13.95 19.56
C MET A 401 36.24 15.41 19.20
N LYS A 402 35.88 16.34 20.08
CA LYS A 402 36.13 17.78 19.86
C LYS A 402 37.61 18.16 19.84
N TYR A 403 38.49 17.30 20.38
CA TYR A 403 39.93 17.50 20.40
C TYR A 403 40.65 16.90 19.19
N VAL A 404 40.00 16.01 18.44
CA VAL A 404 40.59 15.35 17.24
C VAL A 404 41.06 16.39 16.19
N PRO A 405 40.31 17.44 15.88
CA PRO A 405 40.79 18.45 14.90
C PRO A 405 42.03 19.22 15.34
N VAL A 406 42.26 19.31 16.65
CA VAL A 406 43.39 20.10 17.23
C VAL A 406 44.61 19.22 17.51
N LEU A 407 44.39 18.06 18.10
CA LEU A 407 45.48 17.17 18.59
C LEU A 407 45.81 16.03 17.61
N GLY A 408 44.90 15.74 16.66
CA GLY A 408 44.99 14.58 15.80
C GLY A 408 44.42 13.28 16.46
N TYR A 409 44.06 12.32 15.62
CA TYR A 409 43.38 11.07 16.05
C TYR A 409 44.23 10.24 17.00
N GLU A 410 45.49 9.94 16.62
CA GLU A 410 46.40 9.10 17.41
C GLU A 410 46.72 9.68 18.79
N ALA A 411 46.86 11.00 18.88
CA ALA A 411 47.13 11.68 20.16
C ALA A 411 45.93 11.59 21.09
N VAL A 412 44.71 11.79 20.56
CA VAL A 412 43.48 11.65 21.33
C VAL A 412 43.29 10.21 21.80
N GLU A 413 43.55 9.21 20.95
CA GLU A 413 43.49 7.79 21.30
C GLU A 413 44.47 7.44 22.46
N LYS A 414 45.73 7.87 22.38
CA LYS A 414 46.73 7.69 23.42
C LYS A 414 46.29 8.32 24.74
N LEU A 415 45.78 9.57 24.72
CA LEU A 415 45.26 10.26 25.90
C LEU A 415 44.09 9.51 26.53
N LEU A 416 43.17 8.95 25.73
CA LEU A 416 42.05 8.14 26.27
C LEU A 416 42.55 6.92 27.04
N VAL A 417 43.56 6.22 26.51
CA VAL A 417 44.16 5.05 27.15
C VAL A 417 44.90 5.49 28.45
N GLU A 418 45.73 6.54 28.37
CA GLU A 418 46.49 7.09 29.50
C GLU A 418 45.61 7.53 30.67
N CYS A 419 44.43 8.11 30.33
CA CYS A 419 43.48 8.59 31.32
C CYS A 419 42.57 7.49 31.88
N GLU A 420 42.74 6.23 31.43
CA GLU A 420 41.86 5.10 31.81
C GLU A 420 40.37 5.41 31.62
N ASN A 421 40.08 6.20 30.59
CA ASN A 421 38.76 6.74 30.26
C ASN A 421 38.15 7.72 31.29
N SER A 422 38.96 8.27 32.25
CA SER A 422 38.49 9.36 33.08
C SER A 422 38.33 10.63 32.27
N LYS A 423 37.09 11.16 32.21
CA LYS A 423 36.75 12.36 31.45
C LYS A 423 37.47 13.60 31.96
N GLU A 424 37.52 13.78 33.30
CA GLU A 424 38.12 14.92 33.94
C GLU A 424 39.64 14.99 33.67
N ARG A 425 40.32 13.83 33.81
CA ARG A 425 41.75 13.69 33.57
C ARG A 425 42.07 13.91 32.08
N PHE A 426 41.23 13.36 31.19
CA PHE A 426 41.38 13.57 29.73
C PHE A 426 41.27 15.04 29.36
N ILE A 427 40.23 15.74 29.83
CA ILE A 427 40.00 17.16 29.48
C ILE A 427 41.18 17.99 29.96
N ALA A 428 41.65 17.81 31.16
CA ALA A 428 42.81 18.56 31.72
C ALA A 428 44.07 18.36 30.87
N LEU A 429 44.38 17.14 30.46
CA LEU A 429 45.55 16.86 29.60
C LEU A 429 45.36 17.34 28.16
N ALA A 430 44.20 17.18 27.61
CA ALA A 430 43.89 17.61 26.23
C ALA A 430 43.92 19.12 26.08
N GLU A 431 43.43 19.88 27.05
CA GLU A 431 43.48 21.36 27.05
C GLU A 431 44.93 21.85 27.21
N GLY A 432 45.72 21.23 28.09
CA GLY A 432 47.14 21.52 28.23
C GLY A 432 47.92 21.30 26.93
N ASN A 433 47.69 20.19 26.25
CA ASN A 433 48.31 19.86 24.99
C ASN A 433 47.86 20.80 23.83
N ALA A 434 46.59 21.15 23.80
CA ALA A 434 46.06 22.11 22.80
C ALA A 434 46.65 23.52 22.96
N GLN A 435 46.80 24.00 24.20
CA GLN A 435 47.48 25.28 24.50
C GLN A 435 48.94 25.26 24.06
N ALA A 436 49.68 24.15 24.28
CA ALA A 436 51.06 23.99 23.89
C ALA A 436 51.26 23.99 22.36
N ILE A 437 50.28 23.53 21.61
CA ILE A 437 50.29 23.58 20.13
C ILE A 437 50.03 25.01 19.63
N ASN A 438 49.01 25.68 20.19
CA ASN A 438 48.66 27.05 19.80
C ASN A 438 49.74 28.09 20.21
N GLY A 439 50.44 27.89 21.33
CA GLY A 439 51.54 28.75 21.80
C GLY A 439 52.87 28.55 21.06
N LYS A 440 53.02 27.55 20.20
CA LYS A 440 54.18 27.36 19.31
C LYS A 440 54.00 27.96 17.90
N GLY A 441 52.83 28.56 17.64
CA GLY A 441 52.49 29.20 16.37
C GLY A 441 52.57 30.73 16.39
N GLU A 442 52.99 31.33 17.51
CA GLU A 442 53.47 32.72 17.64
C GLU A 442 55.03 32.71 17.69
#